data_24986df0505bb17be74cffaff81fd023
#
_entry.id   24986df0505bb17be74cffaff81fd023
#
_cell.length_a   1.000
_cell.length_b   1.000
_cell.length_c   1.000
_cell.angle_alpha   90.00
_cell.angle_beta   90.00
_cell.angle_gamma   90.00
#
_symmetry.space_group_name_H-M   'P 1'
#
loop_
_entity.id
_entity.type
_entity.pdbx_description
1 polymer ?
#
loop_
_entity_poly.entity_id
_entity_poly.type
_entity_poly.pdbx_seq_one_letter_code
_entity_poly.pdbx_strand_id
1 'polypeptide(L)'
;TDPKVTWIQERSEVYVFNPYINKYEAQPADNPAWASYDLIHICRKIGGEYIVFGQSHMRLDYNAFKAWADKCKTNGFTFNYIYDTAMRLWDALKYPEAVGRGKVIPVGTRFTCVSDYQSTPVQLFTVANIKHGSFTEEFQGVEARANSVEISFLNKDKDYERDVIPVYGDTYDESDTLTNPAQVELMGCTSLEQAYKHGKHFLRCNKYEIRTVTIEAFTDAIACTVGDIILIQHDIPEWGEGGRVVAVSGQTITLDKEVSVQPGKNYQLLIRSNSTDIVSTFNVVNVSGLNVIVKESIPVQPDAVYAFGEVSKSAKPFRVLAITKTLSEMTRKIQCMEYYPELYVSDDGTVPSIDYTNRGASDIQAVGLASDVYGANGIMYSRIGVTWQLPRDGKVSNVVVNYRNVKSDTWTYIGNYPASTNAITISDVLLGATYEVRVQAINELGQLTTG
;
A
#
# COMPACT_ATOMS: atom_id res chain seq x y z
N THR A 1 -46.00 -2.80 12.54
CA THR A 1 -44.54 -2.70 12.33
C THR A 1 -44.12 -1.28 12.66
N ASP A 2 -43.31 -1.12 13.68
CA ASP A 2 -42.78 0.19 14.05
C ASP A 2 -41.95 0.75 12.89
N PRO A 3 -42.11 2.04 12.54
CA PRO A 3 -41.33 2.64 11.48
C PRO A 3 -39.84 2.65 11.88
N LYS A 4 -38.98 2.13 11.02
CA LYS A 4 -37.54 2.30 11.17
C LYS A 4 -37.19 3.72 10.77
N VAL A 5 -36.67 4.51 11.71
CA VAL A 5 -36.20 5.86 11.47
C VAL A 5 -34.66 5.81 11.40
N THR A 6 -34.10 6.27 10.29
CA THR A 6 -32.66 6.44 10.12
C THR A 6 -32.37 7.94 10.00
N TRP A 7 -31.26 8.41 10.56
CA TRP A 7 -30.81 9.78 10.43
C TRP A 7 -29.31 9.83 10.23
N ILE A 8 -28.84 10.88 9.58
CA ILE A 8 -27.41 11.19 9.43
C ILE A 8 -27.05 12.09 10.62
N GLN A 9 -26.05 11.68 11.38
CA GLN A 9 -25.48 12.48 12.45
C GLN A 9 -24.14 13.06 11.99
N GLU A 10 -24.01 14.38 12.05
CA GLU A 10 -22.78 15.09 11.73
C GLU A 10 -22.17 15.70 12.98
N ARG A 11 -20.85 15.56 13.10
CA ARG A 11 -20.03 16.30 14.04
C ARG A 11 -19.04 17.13 13.22
N SER A 12 -19.17 18.45 13.29
CA SER A 12 -18.35 19.36 12.46
C SER A 12 -16.95 19.61 13.03
N GLU A 13 -16.79 19.53 14.35
CA GLU A 13 -15.58 20.01 15.02
C GLU A 13 -15.06 19.05 16.09
N VAL A 14 -13.74 18.97 16.20
CA VAL A 14 -12.99 18.43 17.34
C VAL A 14 -12.11 19.53 17.95
N TYR A 15 -11.81 19.43 19.23
CA TYR A 15 -11.01 20.44 19.92
C TYR A 15 -9.59 19.96 20.18
N VAL A 16 -8.63 20.66 19.57
CA VAL A 16 -7.20 20.33 19.60
C VAL A 16 -6.46 21.44 20.35
N PHE A 17 -5.58 21.08 21.28
CA PHE A 17 -4.76 22.05 21.99
C PHE A 17 -3.57 22.49 21.12
N ASN A 18 -3.52 23.78 20.81
CA ASN A 18 -2.40 24.38 20.10
C ASN A 18 -1.37 24.93 21.08
N PRO A 19 -0.19 24.34 21.20
CA PRO A 19 0.84 24.73 22.18
C PRO A 19 1.48 26.10 21.87
N TYR A 20 1.39 26.59 20.64
CA TYR A 20 1.99 27.86 20.24
C TYR A 20 1.19 29.07 20.73
N ILE A 21 -0.12 28.92 20.82
CA ILE A 21 -1.01 29.98 21.32
C ILE A 21 -1.57 29.65 22.71
N ASN A 22 -1.21 28.48 23.25
CA ASN A 22 -1.65 27.97 24.56
C ASN A 22 -3.19 27.96 24.73
N LYS A 23 -3.91 27.50 23.66
CA LYS A 23 -5.38 27.46 23.62
C LYS A 23 -5.87 26.26 22.83
N TYR A 24 -7.14 25.90 23.09
CA TYR A 24 -7.89 24.97 22.27
C TYR A 24 -8.40 25.64 21.00
N GLU A 25 -8.26 24.97 19.87
CA GLU A 25 -8.80 25.37 18.57
C GLU A 25 -9.78 24.32 18.07
N ALA A 26 -10.83 24.77 17.39
CA ALA A 26 -11.71 23.89 16.65
C ALA A 26 -11.03 23.45 15.34
N GLN A 27 -11.03 22.16 15.08
CA GLN A 27 -10.49 21.55 13.87
C GLN A 27 -11.58 20.67 13.23
N PRO A 28 -11.54 20.44 11.88
CA PRO A 28 -12.52 19.60 11.19
C PRO A 28 -12.55 18.19 11.78
N ALA A 29 -13.76 17.71 12.14
CA ALA A 29 -13.92 16.38 12.74
C ALA A 29 -13.76 15.24 11.73
N ASP A 30 -13.96 15.53 10.45
CA ASP A 30 -13.81 14.59 9.33
C ASP A 30 -12.35 14.40 8.88
N ASN A 31 -11.41 15.15 9.45
CA ASN A 31 -9.99 14.95 9.15
C ASN A 31 -9.45 13.72 9.92
N PRO A 32 -8.88 12.69 9.24
CA PRO A 32 -8.43 11.47 9.88
C PRO A 32 -7.44 11.68 11.03
N ALA A 33 -6.50 12.62 10.89
CA ALA A 33 -5.50 12.92 11.91
C ALA A 33 -6.14 13.56 13.16
N TRP A 34 -7.05 14.51 12.95
CA TRP A 34 -7.77 15.16 14.06
C TRP A 34 -8.78 14.23 14.72
N ALA A 35 -9.42 13.34 13.96
CA ALA A 35 -10.24 12.26 14.51
C ALA A 35 -9.40 11.33 15.40
N SER A 36 -8.19 10.94 14.97
CA SER A 36 -7.26 10.14 15.78
C SER A 36 -6.81 10.88 17.05
N TYR A 37 -6.52 12.18 16.94
CA TYR A 37 -6.21 13.01 18.09
C TYR A 37 -7.37 13.05 19.10
N ASP A 38 -8.62 13.25 18.62
CA ASP A 38 -9.81 13.29 19.46
C ASP A 38 -10.11 11.95 20.15
N LEU A 39 -9.88 10.83 19.49
CA LEU A 39 -10.01 9.48 20.09
C LEU A 39 -9.08 9.29 21.31
N ILE A 40 -7.91 9.91 21.30
CA ILE A 40 -6.94 9.81 22.40
C ILE A 40 -7.23 10.88 23.47
N HIS A 41 -7.51 12.10 23.05
CA HIS A 41 -7.64 13.27 23.94
C HIS A 41 -9.05 13.45 24.50
N ILE A 42 -10.07 13.17 23.71
CA ILE A 42 -11.49 13.27 24.05
C ILE A 42 -11.82 14.61 24.71
N CYS A 43 -11.58 15.72 24.00
CA CYS A 43 -11.91 17.05 24.48
C CYS A 43 -13.32 17.46 24.06
N ARG A 44 -14.10 18.01 25.00
CA ARG A 44 -15.45 18.51 24.74
C ARG A 44 -15.60 19.94 25.33
N LYS A 45 -16.34 20.78 24.61
CA LYS A 45 -16.68 22.13 25.11
C LYS A 45 -18.06 22.09 25.78
N ILE A 46 -18.07 22.24 27.07
CA ILE A 46 -19.29 22.14 27.88
C ILE A 46 -19.42 23.45 28.73
N GLY A 47 -20.53 24.18 28.60
CA GLY A 47 -20.73 25.43 29.32
C GLY A 47 -19.74 26.55 29.00
N GLY A 48 -19.06 26.46 27.82
CA GLY A 48 -18.01 27.40 27.42
C GLY A 48 -16.58 26.98 27.81
N GLU A 49 -16.44 25.96 28.67
CA GLU A 49 -15.16 25.43 29.11
C GLU A 49 -14.75 24.16 28.35
N TYR A 50 -13.44 23.91 28.21
CA TYR A 50 -12.89 22.73 27.59
C TYR A 50 -12.59 21.65 28.64
N ILE A 51 -13.30 20.52 28.57
CA ILE A 51 -13.18 19.39 29.48
C ILE A 51 -12.55 18.22 28.74
N VAL A 52 -11.47 17.69 29.29
CA VAL A 52 -10.72 16.55 28.73
C VAL A 52 -11.05 15.27 29.48
N PHE A 53 -11.55 14.28 28.78
CA PHE A 53 -11.90 12.95 29.32
C PHE A 53 -10.83 11.88 28.99
N GLY A 54 -9.94 12.14 28.05
CA GLY A 54 -8.87 11.21 27.61
C GLY A 54 -7.50 11.60 28.14
N GLN A 55 -6.48 11.40 27.31
CA GLN A 55 -5.09 11.73 27.65
C GLN A 55 -4.86 13.24 27.62
N SER A 56 -3.98 13.73 28.49
CA SER A 56 -3.54 15.13 28.47
C SER A 56 -2.91 15.50 27.13
N HIS A 57 -3.16 16.71 26.64
CA HIS A 57 -2.52 17.26 25.44
C HIS A 57 -0.99 17.24 25.51
N MET A 58 -0.39 17.29 26.69
CA MET A 58 1.07 17.21 26.90
C MET A 58 1.66 15.87 26.42
N ARG A 59 0.81 14.83 26.33
CA ARG A 59 1.20 13.50 25.85
C ARG A 59 1.00 13.32 24.34
N LEU A 60 0.47 14.30 23.62
CA LEU A 60 0.27 14.25 22.17
C LEU A 60 1.26 15.18 21.48
N ASP A 61 1.85 14.70 20.38
CA ASP A 61 2.73 15.47 19.53
C ASP A 61 1.90 16.28 18.51
N TYR A 62 1.52 17.49 18.93
CA TYR A 62 0.72 18.39 18.09
C TYR A 62 1.30 18.57 16.68
N ASN A 63 2.62 18.71 16.55
CA ASN A 63 3.27 18.97 15.25
C ASN A 63 3.14 17.79 14.30
N ALA A 64 3.31 16.57 14.80
CA ALA A 64 3.15 15.37 14.01
C ALA A 64 1.70 15.21 13.53
N PHE A 65 0.72 15.37 14.44
CA PHE A 65 -0.69 15.30 14.07
C PHE A 65 -1.09 16.42 13.09
N LYS A 66 -0.59 17.65 13.28
CA LYS A 66 -0.83 18.76 12.37
C LYS A 66 -0.26 18.48 10.97
N ALA A 67 0.98 18.00 10.88
CA ALA A 67 1.60 17.67 9.62
C ALA A 67 0.81 16.57 8.86
N TRP A 68 0.32 15.56 9.59
CA TRP A 68 -0.53 14.54 9.00
C TRP A 68 -1.90 15.11 8.57
N ALA A 69 -2.52 15.95 9.39
CA ALA A 69 -3.80 16.60 9.06
C ALA A 69 -3.70 17.48 7.81
N ASP A 70 -2.60 18.24 7.67
CA ASP A 70 -2.35 19.08 6.50
C ASP A 70 -2.21 18.21 5.22
N LYS A 71 -1.56 17.06 5.32
CA LYS A 71 -1.45 16.10 4.22
C LYS A 71 -2.80 15.47 3.85
N CYS A 72 -3.61 15.06 4.84
CA CYS A 72 -4.96 14.57 4.60
C CYS A 72 -5.81 15.63 3.87
N LYS A 73 -5.75 16.88 4.32
CA LYS A 73 -6.44 18.00 3.68
C LYS A 73 -6.00 18.20 2.23
N THR A 74 -4.70 18.17 1.95
CA THR A 74 -4.15 18.35 0.60
C THR A 74 -4.61 17.25 -0.36
N ASN A 75 -4.73 16.00 0.13
CA ASN A 75 -5.14 14.85 -0.68
C ASN A 75 -6.67 14.66 -0.72
N GLY A 76 -7.45 15.47 0.02
CA GLY A 76 -8.90 15.35 0.12
C GLY A 76 -9.36 14.11 0.89
N PHE A 77 -8.55 13.61 1.85
CA PHE A 77 -8.92 12.45 2.65
C PHE A 77 -9.78 12.86 3.83
N THR A 78 -10.97 12.26 3.92
CA THR A 78 -11.95 12.46 4.98
C THR A 78 -12.25 11.14 5.68
N PHE A 79 -12.63 11.22 6.95
CA PHE A 79 -12.99 10.10 7.80
C PHE A 79 -14.36 10.34 8.43
N ASN A 80 -15.31 9.45 8.14
CA ASN A 80 -16.68 9.51 8.62
C ASN A 80 -17.09 8.15 9.20
N TYR A 81 -17.16 8.07 10.53
CA TYR A 81 -17.48 6.81 11.21
C TYR A 81 -18.20 7.06 12.54
N ILE A 82 -19.09 6.16 12.92
CA ILE A 82 -19.79 6.18 14.21
C ILE A 82 -19.29 4.98 15.02
N TYR A 83 -18.72 5.25 16.18
CA TYR A 83 -18.34 4.23 17.15
C TYR A 83 -19.54 3.92 18.05
N ASP A 84 -20.35 2.96 17.69
CA ASP A 84 -21.58 2.55 18.39
C ASP A 84 -21.35 1.41 19.39
N THR A 85 -20.20 0.77 19.34
CA THR A 85 -19.81 -0.33 20.22
C THR A 85 -18.52 0.00 20.97
N ALA A 86 -18.40 -0.52 22.20
CA ALA A 86 -17.18 -0.37 22.98
C ALA A 86 -16.04 -1.20 22.37
N MET A 87 -14.93 -0.53 22.07
CA MET A 87 -13.73 -1.17 21.55
C MET A 87 -12.46 -0.62 22.18
N ARG A 88 -11.34 -1.32 22.00
CA ARG A 88 -10.06 -0.85 22.50
C ARG A 88 -9.59 0.36 21.67
N LEU A 89 -8.93 1.32 22.33
CA LEU A 89 -8.42 2.51 21.64
C LEU A 89 -7.58 2.20 20.40
N TRP A 90 -6.68 1.23 20.50
CA TRP A 90 -5.83 0.81 19.38
C TRP A 90 -6.60 0.20 18.20
N ASP A 91 -7.74 -0.43 18.45
CA ASP A 91 -8.60 -0.95 17.39
C ASP A 91 -9.43 0.17 16.76
N ALA A 92 -9.89 1.13 17.57
CA ALA A 92 -10.58 2.31 17.06
C ALA A 92 -9.69 3.21 16.18
N LEU A 93 -8.41 3.35 16.54
CA LEU A 93 -7.44 4.15 15.77
C LEU A 93 -7.13 3.56 14.40
N LYS A 94 -7.25 2.25 14.20
CA LYS A 94 -7.00 1.62 12.89
C LYS A 94 -7.85 2.18 11.76
N TYR A 95 -9.08 2.63 12.06
CA TYR A 95 -9.99 3.14 11.04
C TYR A 95 -9.55 4.50 10.47
N PRO A 96 -9.34 5.56 11.27
CA PRO A 96 -8.83 6.81 10.74
C PRO A 96 -7.37 6.69 10.24
N GLU A 97 -6.55 5.79 10.81
CA GLU A 97 -5.20 5.50 10.34
C GLU A 97 -5.19 4.96 8.90
N ALA A 98 -6.05 3.98 8.61
CA ALA A 98 -6.17 3.39 7.27
C ALA A 98 -6.63 4.42 6.24
N VAL A 99 -7.65 5.19 6.56
CA VAL A 99 -8.25 6.19 5.68
C VAL A 99 -7.34 7.42 5.49
N GLY A 100 -6.56 7.79 6.51
CA GLY A 100 -5.62 8.92 6.47
C GLY A 100 -4.21 8.56 6.00
N ARG A 101 -3.93 7.29 5.69
CA ARG A 101 -2.56 6.80 5.40
C ARG A 101 -1.57 7.24 6.47
N GLY A 102 -1.89 7.00 7.72
CA GLY A 102 -1.05 7.33 8.86
C GLY A 102 -1.14 6.28 9.95
N LYS A 103 -0.29 6.41 10.95
CA LYS A 103 -0.27 5.50 12.10
C LYS A 103 0.14 6.25 13.35
N VAL A 104 -0.62 6.09 14.41
CA VAL A 104 -0.29 6.61 15.73
C VAL A 104 0.67 5.63 16.42
N ILE A 105 1.77 6.13 16.92
CA ILE A 105 2.78 5.34 17.63
C ILE A 105 3.12 5.97 18.99
N PRO A 106 3.33 5.14 20.03
CA PRO A 106 3.84 5.62 21.31
C PRO A 106 5.37 5.77 21.24
N VAL A 107 5.87 6.96 21.55
CA VAL A 107 7.30 7.24 21.69
C VAL A 107 7.57 7.73 23.11
N GLY A 108 8.16 6.87 23.94
CA GLY A 108 8.32 7.14 25.37
C GLY A 108 6.98 7.32 26.06
N THR A 109 6.71 8.51 26.58
CA THR A 109 5.44 8.85 27.27
C THR A 109 4.46 9.60 26.39
N ARG A 110 4.79 9.84 25.12
CA ARG A 110 3.98 10.64 24.17
C ARG A 110 3.43 9.78 23.05
N PHE A 111 2.30 10.22 22.50
CA PHE A 111 1.75 9.72 21.25
C PHE A 111 2.19 10.66 20.13
N THR A 112 2.87 10.12 19.14
CA THR A 112 3.19 10.78 17.87
C THR A 112 2.51 10.03 16.73
N CYS A 113 2.61 10.55 15.52
CA CYS A 113 2.10 9.85 14.36
C CYS A 113 3.12 9.86 13.22
N VAL A 114 3.09 8.81 12.44
CA VAL A 114 3.82 8.65 11.20
C VAL A 114 2.81 8.64 10.07
N SER A 115 3.07 9.38 9.02
CA SER A 115 2.21 9.43 7.85
C SER A 115 2.92 8.84 6.64
N ASP A 116 2.19 8.01 5.89
CA ASP A 116 2.72 7.36 4.69
C ASP A 116 2.65 8.31 3.48
N TYR A 117 3.63 9.22 3.44
CA TYR A 117 3.80 10.21 2.38
C TYR A 117 5.27 10.36 2.04
N GLN A 118 5.53 11.05 0.93
CA GLN A 118 6.90 11.34 0.51
C GLN A 118 7.65 12.13 1.58
N SER A 119 8.84 11.65 1.94
CA SER A 119 9.73 12.32 2.87
C SER A 119 11.20 12.11 2.47
N THR A 120 12.06 12.96 3.02
CA THR A 120 13.51 12.94 2.76
C THR A 120 14.21 12.00 3.74
N PRO A 121 15.33 11.37 3.31
CA PRO A 121 16.13 10.54 4.22
C PRO A 121 16.74 11.36 5.35
N VAL A 122 16.66 10.80 6.58
CA VAL A 122 17.21 11.41 7.80
C VAL A 122 18.54 10.83 8.22
N GLN A 123 18.92 9.64 7.71
CA GLN A 123 20.11 8.92 8.16
C GLN A 123 20.71 8.10 7.02
N LEU A 124 22.03 7.90 7.08
CA LEU A 124 22.78 7.03 6.18
C LEU A 124 23.46 5.91 6.99
N PHE A 125 23.13 4.67 6.64
CA PHE A 125 23.78 3.47 7.13
C PHE A 125 24.63 2.84 6.03
N THR A 126 25.90 2.55 6.38
CA THR A 126 26.85 1.91 5.48
C THR A 126 27.56 0.78 6.23
N VAL A 127 28.39 0.02 5.54
CA VAL A 127 29.23 -1.01 6.18
C VAL A 127 30.09 -0.45 7.32
N ALA A 128 30.33 0.87 7.38
CA ALA A 128 31.12 1.51 8.42
C ALA A 128 30.38 1.71 9.76
N ASN A 129 29.06 1.72 9.77
CA ASN A 129 28.24 1.90 10.97
C ASN A 129 27.12 0.85 11.14
N ILE A 130 27.04 -0.13 10.24
CA ILE A 130 26.27 -1.35 10.41
C ILE A 130 27.12 -2.39 11.12
N LYS A 131 26.55 -3.10 12.10
CA LYS A 131 27.24 -4.21 12.78
C LYS A 131 27.53 -5.32 11.78
N HIS A 132 28.78 -5.75 11.71
CA HIS A 132 29.21 -6.81 10.80
C HIS A 132 28.36 -8.10 10.96
N GLY A 133 27.90 -8.66 9.84
CA GLY A 133 27.10 -9.88 9.82
C GLY A 133 25.63 -9.72 10.26
N SER A 134 25.15 -8.49 10.50
CA SER A 134 23.77 -8.23 10.91
C SER A 134 22.82 -7.92 9.76
N PHE A 135 23.33 -7.71 8.55
CA PHE A 135 22.52 -7.42 7.39
C PHE A 135 21.77 -8.67 6.92
N THR A 136 20.46 -8.57 6.84
CA THR A 136 19.60 -9.61 6.25
C THR A 136 18.60 -8.96 5.30
N GLU A 137 18.33 -9.65 4.20
CA GLU A 137 17.44 -9.20 3.14
C GLU A 137 16.42 -10.30 2.85
N GLU A 138 15.15 -9.92 2.79
CA GLU A 138 14.04 -10.82 2.51
C GLU A 138 13.16 -10.22 1.41
N PHE A 139 12.73 -11.06 0.47
CA PHE A 139 11.84 -10.67 -0.62
C PHE A 139 10.45 -11.28 -0.43
N GLN A 140 9.43 -10.49 -0.67
CA GLN A 140 8.07 -10.99 -0.74
C GLN A 140 7.88 -11.85 -2.00
N GLY A 141 7.33 -13.06 -1.83
CA GLY A 141 7.03 -13.96 -2.95
C GLY A 141 6.03 -13.38 -3.93
N VAL A 142 6.13 -13.78 -5.21
CA VAL A 142 5.23 -13.31 -6.28
C VAL A 142 3.78 -13.71 -6.00
N GLU A 143 3.55 -14.87 -5.38
CA GLU A 143 2.22 -15.39 -5.03
C GLU A 143 1.48 -14.51 -4.00
N ALA A 144 2.22 -13.77 -3.19
CA ALA A 144 1.65 -12.86 -2.19
C ALA A 144 1.29 -11.49 -2.77
N ARG A 145 1.59 -11.23 -4.05
CA ARG A 145 1.37 -9.93 -4.70
C ARG A 145 0.01 -9.88 -5.36
N ALA A 146 -0.80 -8.90 -4.96
CA ALA A 146 -2.06 -8.61 -5.62
C ALA A 146 -1.83 -7.74 -6.87
N ASN A 147 -2.51 -8.06 -7.97
CA ASN A 147 -2.54 -7.24 -9.19
C ASN A 147 -3.86 -6.46 -9.34
N SER A 148 -4.83 -6.77 -8.52
CA SER A 148 -6.10 -6.06 -8.39
C SER A 148 -6.53 -6.02 -6.92
N VAL A 149 -7.38 -5.07 -6.56
CA VAL A 149 -7.93 -4.96 -5.21
C VAL A 149 -9.40 -4.56 -5.27
N GLU A 150 -10.20 -5.23 -4.47
CA GLU A 150 -11.60 -4.88 -4.23
C GLU A 150 -11.67 -4.03 -2.96
N ILE A 151 -12.03 -2.76 -3.11
CA ILE A 151 -12.19 -1.83 -1.99
C ILE A 151 -13.66 -1.76 -1.60
N SER A 152 -13.95 -2.17 -0.38
CA SER A 152 -15.28 -2.05 0.23
C SER A 152 -15.34 -0.82 1.13
N PHE A 153 -16.36 0.02 0.95
CA PHE A 153 -16.56 1.27 1.68
C PHE A 153 -18.05 1.62 1.76
N LEU A 154 -18.42 2.66 2.52
CA LEU A 154 -19.78 3.18 2.60
C LEU A 154 -19.94 4.36 1.63
N ASN A 155 -20.76 4.23 0.59
CA ASN A 155 -20.83 5.24 -0.45
C ASN A 155 -21.89 6.32 -0.10
N LYS A 156 -21.43 7.57 0.13
CA LYS A 156 -22.33 8.72 0.42
C LYS A 156 -23.32 9.01 -0.72
N ASP A 157 -22.92 8.72 -1.97
CA ASP A 157 -23.77 8.99 -3.15
C ASP A 157 -24.83 7.88 -3.36
N LYS A 158 -24.78 6.82 -2.52
CA LYS A 158 -25.74 5.71 -2.47
C LYS A 158 -26.34 5.57 -1.07
N ASP A 159 -26.70 6.67 -0.43
CA ASP A 159 -27.32 6.71 0.91
C ASP A 159 -26.51 5.94 1.98
N TYR A 160 -25.17 5.96 1.88
CA TYR A 160 -24.21 5.25 2.75
C TYR A 160 -24.38 3.72 2.76
N GLU A 161 -24.92 3.17 1.68
CA GLU A 161 -24.90 1.73 1.48
C GLU A 161 -23.45 1.23 1.24
N ARG A 162 -23.21 -0.03 1.58
CA ARG A 162 -21.92 -0.68 1.34
C ARG A 162 -21.72 -0.85 -0.17
N ASP A 163 -20.65 -0.32 -0.67
CA ASP A 163 -20.25 -0.40 -2.08
C ASP A 163 -18.88 -1.05 -2.20
N VAL A 164 -18.62 -1.72 -3.33
CA VAL A 164 -17.35 -2.38 -3.61
C VAL A 164 -16.87 -1.95 -4.98
N ILE A 165 -15.65 -1.42 -5.05
CA ILE A 165 -15.03 -1.05 -6.32
C ILE A 165 -13.81 -1.91 -6.61
N PRO A 166 -13.70 -2.51 -7.79
CA PRO A 166 -12.48 -3.13 -8.27
C PRO A 166 -11.51 -2.04 -8.73
N VAL A 167 -10.26 -2.12 -8.27
CA VAL A 167 -9.17 -1.25 -8.71
C VAL A 167 -8.07 -2.11 -9.28
N TYR A 168 -7.56 -1.73 -10.44
CA TYR A 168 -6.51 -2.46 -11.15
C TYR A 168 -5.19 -1.69 -11.13
N GLY A 169 -4.08 -2.42 -11.17
CA GLY A 169 -2.74 -1.83 -11.23
C GLY A 169 -2.51 -0.98 -12.48
N ASP A 170 -1.54 -0.07 -12.45
CA ASP A 170 -1.25 0.83 -13.57
C ASP A 170 -0.75 0.11 -14.84
N THR A 171 -0.23 -1.10 -14.69
CA THR A 171 0.24 -1.96 -15.79
C THR A 171 -0.68 -3.14 -16.06
N TYR A 172 -1.94 -3.05 -15.62
CA TYR A 172 -2.92 -4.09 -15.85
C TYR A 172 -3.28 -4.15 -17.33
N ASP A 173 -3.10 -5.35 -17.92
CA ASP A 173 -3.57 -5.67 -19.26
C ASP A 173 -4.78 -6.61 -19.13
N GLU A 174 -5.83 -6.38 -19.90
CA GLU A 174 -7.02 -7.25 -19.94
C GLU A 174 -6.67 -8.69 -20.36
N SER A 175 -5.52 -8.90 -21.01
CA SER A 175 -4.97 -10.22 -21.34
C SER A 175 -4.31 -10.93 -20.16
N ASP A 176 -4.09 -10.27 -19.03
CA ASP A 176 -3.50 -10.88 -17.84
C ASP A 176 -4.45 -11.95 -17.26
N THR A 177 -4.09 -13.20 -17.49
CA THR A 177 -4.90 -14.38 -17.11
C THR A 177 -4.84 -14.69 -15.60
N LEU A 178 -3.87 -14.13 -14.88
CA LEU A 178 -3.68 -14.34 -13.45
C LEU A 178 -4.19 -13.13 -12.68
N THR A 179 -5.45 -13.17 -12.26
CA THR A 179 -5.97 -12.23 -11.25
C THR A 179 -5.73 -12.80 -9.87
N ASN A 180 -4.99 -12.06 -9.05
CA ASN A 180 -4.87 -12.31 -7.61
C ASN A 180 -5.49 -11.12 -6.87
N PRO A 181 -6.81 -11.06 -6.72
CA PRO A 181 -7.49 -9.93 -6.11
C PRO A 181 -7.27 -9.93 -4.59
N ALA A 182 -6.83 -8.79 -4.06
CA ALA A 182 -6.89 -8.54 -2.62
C ALA A 182 -8.25 -7.91 -2.26
N GLN A 183 -8.71 -8.14 -1.04
CA GLN A 183 -9.90 -7.47 -0.51
C GLN A 183 -9.50 -6.55 0.64
N VAL A 184 -9.89 -5.29 0.55
CA VAL A 184 -9.60 -4.26 1.55
C VAL A 184 -10.89 -3.55 1.93
N GLU A 185 -11.19 -3.51 3.22
CA GLU A 185 -12.31 -2.76 3.76
C GLU A 185 -11.83 -1.44 4.35
N LEU A 186 -12.32 -0.32 3.80
CA LEU A 186 -11.99 1.03 4.28
C LEU A 186 -13.12 1.58 5.16
N MET A 187 -13.12 1.20 6.43
CA MET A 187 -14.05 1.72 7.41
C MET A 187 -13.86 3.21 7.64
N GLY A 188 -14.92 3.98 7.45
CA GLY A 188 -14.91 5.45 7.57
C GLY A 188 -14.56 6.20 6.29
N CYS A 189 -14.32 5.51 5.19
CA CYS A 189 -14.30 6.11 3.85
C CYS A 189 -15.73 6.19 3.31
N THR A 190 -16.13 7.38 2.81
CA THR A 190 -17.46 7.60 2.24
C THR A 190 -17.43 8.17 0.82
N SER A 191 -16.23 8.36 0.26
CA SER A 191 -16.02 8.90 -1.08
C SER A 191 -15.47 7.83 -2.02
N LEU A 192 -16.11 7.69 -3.19
CA LEU A 192 -15.66 6.81 -4.26
C LEU A 192 -14.24 7.17 -4.75
N GLU A 193 -13.98 8.47 -4.93
CA GLU A 193 -12.66 8.95 -5.36
C GLU A 193 -11.56 8.60 -4.35
N GLN A 194 -11.85 8.77 -3.06
CA GLN A 194 -10.92 8.43 -2.00
C GLN A 194 -10.66 6.93 -1.95
N ALA A 195 -11.69 6.08 -2.05
CA ALA A 195 -11.56 4.64 -2.10
C ALA A 195 -10.69 4.19 -3.30
N TYR A 196 -10.91 4.78 -4.48
CA TYR A 196 -10.12 4.51 -5.68
C TYR A 196 -8.65 4.87 -5.50
N LYS A 197 -8.34 6.07 -4.96
CA LYS A 197 -6.98 6.52 -4.66
C LYS A 197 -6.27 5.57 -3.67
N HIS A 198 -6.99 5.06 -2.67
CA HIS A 198 -6.45 4.07 -1.74
C HIS A 198 -6.14 2.74 -2.43
N GLY A 199 -7.02 2.27 -3.32
CA GLY A 199 -6.79 1.06 -4.11
C GLY A 199 -5.56 1.17 -5.00
N LYS A 200 -5.40 2.27 -5.72
CA LYS A 200 -4.20 2.53 -6.54
C LYS A 200 -2.92 2.55 -5.71
N HIS A 201 -2.93 3.24 -4.58
CA HIS A 201 -1.78 3.28 -3.68
C HIS A 201 -1.44 1.88 -3.13
N PHE A 202 -2.45 1.12 -2.68
CA PHE A 202 -2.26 -0.25 -2.21
C PHE A 202 -1.58 -1.14 -3.26
N LEU A 203 -2.03 -1.07 -4.51
CA LEU A 203 -1.43 -1.86 -5.60
C LEU A 203 -0.01 -1.42 -5.94
N ARG A 204 0.29 -0.11 -5.87
CA ARG A 204 1.66 0.40 -6.04
C ARG A 204 2.57 -0.09 -4.90
N CYS A 205 2.14 0.01 -3.64
CA CYS A 205 2.89 -0.56 -2.51
C CYS A 205 3.14 -2.06 -2.71
N ASN A 206 2.12 -2.80 -3.10
CA ASN A 206 2.24 -4.24 -3.36
C ASN A 206 3.19 -4.59 -4.52
N LYS A 207 3.29 -3.71 -5.51
CA LYS A 207 4.21 -3.86 -6.65
C LYS A 207 5.66 -3.52 -6.31
N TYR A 208 5.90 -2.46 -5.57
CA TYR A 208 7.23 -1.87 -5.37
C TYR A 208 7.86 -2.19 -4.01
N GLU A 209 7.08 -2.26 -2.93
CA GLU A 209 7.55 -2.52 -1.57
C GLU A 209 7.71 -4.02 -1.30
N ILE A 210 8.58 -4.67 -2.07
CA ILE A 210 8.75 -6.14 -2.05
C ILE A 210 9.94 -6.62 -1.24
N ARG A 211 10.81 -5.70 -0.81
CA ARG A 211 12.07 -5.99 -0.15
C ARG A 211 12.06 -5.46 1.27
N THR A 212 12.33 -6.33 2.22
CA THR A 212 12.55 -5.99 3.62
C THR A 212 14.03 -6.21 3.97
N VAL A 213 14.63 -5.24 4.65
CA VAL A 213 16.00 -5.31 5.13
C VAL A 213 16.02 -5.16 6.63
N THR A 214 16.84 -5.95 7.29
CA THR A 214 17.11 -5.82 8.73
C THR A 214 18.60 -5.61 8.95
N ILE A 215 18.95 -4.59 9.75
CA ILE A 215 20.31 -4.27 10.13
C ILE A 215 20.41 -4.07 11.65
N GLU A 216 21.59 -4.24 12.22
CA GLU A 216 21.91 -3.77 13.57
C GLU A 216 22.93 -2.62 13.49
N ALA A 217 22.64 -1.55 14.22
CA ALA A 217 23.53 -0.40 14.31
C ALA A 217 23.67 0.05 15.77
N PHE A 218 24.76 0.74 16.07
CA PHE A 218 25.08 1.26 17.39
C PHE A 218 24.38 2.61 17.67
N THR A 219 25.12 3.58 18.14
CA THR A 219 24.61 4.91 18.51
C THR A 219 23.95 5.65 17.36
N ASP A 220 24.39 5.45 16.12
CA ASP A 220 23.83 6.07 14.91
C ASP A 220 22.35 5.75 14.71
N ALA A 221 21.89 4.61 15.24
CA ALA A 221 20.48 4.21 15.23
C ALA A 221 19.57 5.07 16.14
N ILE A 222 20.13 5.99 16.92
CA ILE A 222 19.35 6.91 17.77
C ILE A 222 18.74 8.04 16.93
N ALA A 223 19.40 8.40 15.82
CA ALA A 223 18.99 9.50 14.96
C ALA A 223 17.78 9.19 14.06
N CYS A 224 17.29 7.95 14.05
CA CYS A 224 16.09 7.58 13.31
C CYS A 224 14.99 7.00 14.20
N THR A 225 13.75 7.18 13.78
CA THR A 225 12.56 6.65 14.45
C THR A 225 11.70 5.83 13.46
N VAL A 226 10.71 5.12 13.98
CA VAL A 226 9.77 4.37 13.13
C VAL A 226 9.08 5.33 12.17
N GLY A 227 9.03 4.99 10.89
CA GLY A 227 8.45 5.78 9.80
C GLY A 227 9.42 6.69 9.06
N ASP A 228 10.60 6.94 9.60
CA ASP A 228 11.64 7.72 8.92
C ASP A 228 12.18 6.98 7.70
N ILE A 229 12.65 7.75 6.73
CA ILE A 229 13.39 7.22 5.59
C ILE A 229 14.87 7.24 5.91
N ILE A 230 15.53 6.12 5.70
CA ILE A 230 16.98 5.98 5.85
C ILE A 230 17.60 5.49 4.54
N LEU A 231 18.84 5.85 4.31
CA LEU A 231 19.62 5.32 3.19
C LEU A 231 20.49 4.16 3.70
N ILE A 232 20.49 3.06 2.97
CA ILE A 232 21.33 1.89 3.29
C ILE A 232 22.25 1.61 2.11
N GLN A 233 23.55 1.57 2.40
CA GLN A 233 24.60 1.05 1.53
C GLN A 233 25.15 -0.24 2.15
N HIS A 234 25.28 -1.30 1.34
CA HIS A 234 25.90 -2.54 1.80
C HIS A 234 26.54 -3.29 0.62
N ASP A 235 27.65 -3.96 0.89
CA ASP A 235 28.48 -4.62 -0.12
C ASP A 235 27.80 -5.91 -0.67
N ILE A 236 27.00 -6.62 0.14
CA ILE A 236 26.35 -7.87 -0.29
C ILE A 236 25.44 -7.69 -1.51
N PRO A 237 24.54 -6.68 -1.55
CA PRO A 237 23.72 -6.42 -2.73
C PRO A 237 24.40 -5.46 -3.74
N GLU A 238 25.69 -5.16 -3.56
CA GLU A 238 26.48 -4.27 -4.42
C GLU A 238 25.87 -2.86 -4.57
N TRP A 239 25.32 -2.31 -3.49
CA TRP A 239 24.79 -0.94 -3.45
C TRP A 239 25.90 0.07 -3.15
N GLY A 240 26.81 0.26 -4.11
CA GLY A 240 27.94 1.13 -3.95
C GLY A 240 28.99 0.66 -2.94
N GLU A 241 29.87 1.55 -2.56
CA GLU A 241 30.93 1.34 -1.60
C GLU A 241 30.77 2.34 -0.45
N GLY A 242 30.98 1.90 0.79
CA GLY A 242 30.80 2.75 1.97
C GLY A 242 31.97 2.66 2.93
N GLY A 243 32.17 3.71 3.73
CA GLY A 243 33.26 3.81 4.67
C GLY A 243 33.22 5.11 5.46
N ARG A 244 34.39 5.59 5.91
CA ARG A 244 34.56 6.85 6.65
C ARG A 244 35.48 7.82 5.92
N VAL A 245 35.17 9.09 6.06
CA VAL A 245 36.00 10.20 5.56
C VAL A 245 37.19 10.35 6.50
N VAL A 246 38.41 10.31 5.96
CA VAL A 246 39.65 10.51 6.72
C VAL A 246 40.03 11.99 6.84
N ALA A 247 39.92 12.72 5.71
CA ALA A 247 40.25 14.14 5.68
C ALA A 247 39.48 14.86 4.58
N VAL A 248 39.33 16.17 4.73
CA VAL A 248 38.72 17.04 3.71
C VAL A 248 39.56 18.26 3.48
N SER A 249 39.85 18.59 2.22
CA SER A 249 40.58 19.78 1.81
C SER A 249 39.90 20.42 0.61
N GLY A 250 39.07 21.42 0.84
CA GLY A 250 38.30 22.10 -0.21
C GLY A 250 37.32 21.16 -0.91
N GLN A 251 37.62 20.81 -2.16
CA GLN A 251 36.83 19.87 -2.99
C GLN A 251 37.37 18.44 -2.96
N THR A 252 38.50 18.20 -2.27
CA THR A 252 39.12 16.88 -2.19
C THR A 252 38.78 16.22 -0.87
N ILE A 253 38.23 15.04 -0.95
CA ILE A 253 37.83 14.19 0.16
C ILE A 253 38.70 12.95 0.15
N THR A 254 39.43 12.70 1.24
CA THR A 254 40.22 11.49 1.41
C THR A 254 39.38 10.44 2.14
N LEU A 255 39.22 9.29 1.53
CA LEU A 255 38.47 8.15 2.05
C LEU A 255 39.37 7.15 2.78
N ASP A 256 38.79 6.30 3.60
CA ASP A 256 39.49 5.23 4.35
C ASP A 256 39.88 4.05 3.46
N LYS A 257 39.29 3.90 2.27
CA LYS A 257 39.63 2.90 1.27
C LYS A 257 39.51 3.45 -0.15
N GLU A 258 40.20 2.82 -1.08
CA GLU A 258 40.07 3.12 -2.52
C GLU A 258 38.67 2.69 -2.99
N VAL A 259 38.12 3.47 -3.92
CA VAL A 259 36.81 3.20 -4.53
C VAL A 259 36.95 2.92 -6.01
N SER A 260 36.09 2.05 -6.52
CA SER A 260 36.15 1.56 -7.90
C SER A 260 35.36 2.47 -8.84
N VAL A 261 35.96 2.87 -9.95
CA VAL A 261 35.32 3.66 -11.00
C VAL A 261 35.47 2.98 -12.36
N GLN A 262 34.41 3.06 -13.18
CA GLN A 262 34.41 2.58 -14.56
C GLN A 262 34.36 3.76 -15.52
N PRO A 263 35.10 3.72 -16.63
CA PRO A 263 35.07 4.79 -17.64
C PRO A 263 33.67 5.02 -18.21
N GLY A 264 33.31 6.30 -18.37
CA GLY A 264 32.03 6.69 -19.00
C GLY A 264 30.81 6.67 -18.08
N LYS A 265 30.98 6.39 -16.78
CA LYS A 265 29.89 6.45 -15.79
C LYS A 265 30.01 7.69 -14.90
N ASN A 266 28.87 8.18 -14.44
CA ASN A 266 28.79 9.27 -13.48
C ASN A 266 28.64 8.71 -12.05
N TYR A 267 29.44 9.24 -11.14
CA TYR A 267 29.48 8.82 -9.73
C TYR A 267 29.01 9.94 -8.82
N GLN A 268 28.46 9.54 -7.68
CA GLN A 268 28.07 10.43 -6.61
C GLN A 268 28.64 9.93 -5.29
N LEU A 269 28.88 10.89 -4.37
CA LEU A 269 29.30 10.63 -3.01
C LEU A 269 28.25 11.20 -2.06
N LEU A 270 27.63 10.35 -1.30
CA LEU A 270 26.70 10.73 -0.23
C LEU A 270 27.51 10.79 1.06
N ILE A 271 27.37 11.87 1.82
CA ILE A 271 28.04 12.04 3.10
C ILE A 271 27.02 12.49 4.14
N ARG A 272 27.02 11.81 5.30
CA ARG A 272 26.29 12.25 6.47
C ARG A 272 27.19 13.15 7.32
N SER A 273 26.76 14.37 7.55
CA SER A 273 27.47 15.31 8.43
C SER A 273 27.39 14.87 9.89
N ASN A 274 28.53 14.81 10.59
CA ASN A 274 28.57 14.46 12.01
C ASN A 274 28.00 15.55 12.92
N SER A 275 27.90 16.80 12.44
CA SER A 275 27.42 17.94 13.22
C SER A 275 25.92 18.20 13.08
N THR A 276 25.32 17.82 11.95
CA THR A 276 23.93 18.15 11.63
C THR A 276 23.07 16.92 11.35
N ASP A 277 23.67 15.73 11.24
CA ASP A 277 23.05 14.47 10.81
C ASP A 277 22.38 14.51 9.43
N ILE A 278 22.60 15.60 8.66
CA ILE A 278 22.06 15.76 7.33
C ILE A 278 22.89 14.95 6.33
N VAL A 279 22.21 14.18 5.49
CA VAL A 279 22.81 13.50 4.34
C VAL A 279 22.83 14.42 3.14
N SER A 280 24.04 14.68 2.61
CA SER A 280 24.25 15.51 1.42
C SER A 280 24.83 14.66 0.27
N THR A 281 24.41 14.95 -0.95
CA THR A 281 24.86 14.25 -2.16
C THR A 281 25.77 15.20 -2.96
N PHE A 282 26.96 14.71 -3.36
CA PHE A 282 27.95 15.44 -4.10
C PHE A 282 28.28 14.72 -5.40
N ASN A 283 28.37 15.48 -6.51
CA ASN A 283 28.76 14.93 -7.79
C ASN A 283 30.29 14.77 -7.86
N VAL A 284 30.73 13.57 -8.18
CA VAL A 284 32.15 13.24 -8.29
C VAL A 284 32.70 13.69 -9.63
N VAL A 285 33.81 14.43 -9.61
CA VAL A 285 34.51 14.91 -10.80
C VAL A 285 35.65 13.97 -11.18
N ASN A 286 36.42 13.51 -10.18
CA ASN A 286 37.55 12.62 -10.39
C ASN A 286 37.84 11.78 -9.16
N VAL A 287 38.47 10.64 -9.35
CA VAL A 287 38.94 9.76 -8.29
C VAL A 287 40.42 9.40 -8.54
N SER A 288 41.24 9.53 -7.53
CA SER A 288 42.67 9.19 -7.58
C SER A 288 43.10 8.52 -6.29
N GLY A 289 43.21 7.20 -6.28
CA GLY A 289 43.49 6.40 -5.08
C GLY A 289 42.42 6.65 -4.01
N LEU A 290 42.86 7.06 -2.84
CA LEU A 290 41.96 7.39 -1.71
C LEU A 290 41.25 8.74 -1.85
N ASN A 291 41.61 9.57 -2.84
CA ASN A 291 41.08 10.93 -2.97
C ASN A 291 39.96 10.99 -3.98
N VAL A 292 38.80 11.48 -3.55
CA VAL A 292 37.65 11.79 -4.39
C VAL A 292 37.51 13.31 -4.51
N ILE A 293 37.49 13.81 -5.73
CA ILE A 293 37.30 15.23 -6.03
C ILE A 293 35.84 15.43 -6.40
N VAL A 294 35.16 16.33 -5.70
CA VAL A 294 33.75 16.68 -5.94
C VAL A 294 33.62 18.09 -6.49
N LYS A 295 32.48 18.38 -7.07
CA LYS A 295 32.23 19.66 -7.74
C LYS A 295 32.10 20.81 -6.73
N GLU A 296 31.49 20.53 -5.59
CA GLU A 296 31.16 21.52 -4.56
C GLU A 296 32.20 21.48 -3.42
N SER A 297 32.43 22.60 -2.74
CA SER A 297 33.21 22.64 -1.49
C SER A 297 32.34 22.20 -0.32
N ILE A 298 32.87 21.34 0.56
CA ILE A 298 32.07 20.65 1.56
C ILE A 298 32.53 21.05 2.97
N PRO A 299 31.63 21.45 3.86
CA PRO A 299 31.89 21.59 5.27
C PRO A 299 31.76 20.22 6.00
N VAL A 300 32.52 19.23 5.57
CA VAL A 300 32.49 17.89 6.17
C VAL A 300 33.64 17.73 7.15
N GLN A 301 33.39 17.09 8.27
CA GLN A 301 34.41 16.76 9.27
C GLN A 301 34.95 15.35 9.03
N PRO A 302 36.19 15.05 9.46
CA PRO A 302 36.69 13.69 9.53
C PRO A 302 35.74 12.76 10.29
N ASP A 303 35.84 11.46 10.05
CA ASP A 303 34.99 10.39 10.59
C ASP A 303 33.51 10.39 10.13
N ALA A 304 33.12 11.29 9.23
CA ALA A 304 31.81 11.25 8.59
C ALA A 304 31.62 9.96 7.79
N VAL A 305 30.42 9.39 7.83
CA VAL A 305 30.07 8.19 7.06
C VAL A 305 29.76 8.58 5.62
N TYR A 306 30.30 7.81 4.66
CA TYR A 306 30.02 8.03 3.24
C TYR A 306 29.49 6.79 2.54
N ALA A 307 28.76 7.02 1.45
CA ALA A 307 28.42 6.02 0.44
C ALA A 307 28.83 6.56 -0.95
N PHE A 308 29.63 5.79 -1.68
CA PHE A 308 30.11 6.10 -3.02
C PHE A 308 29.52 5.12 -4.02
N GLY A 309 29.09 5.60 -5.19
CA GLY A 309 28.60 4.72 -6.24
C GLY A 309 28.12 5.47 -7.47
N GLU A 310 27.74 4.72 -8.49
CA GLU A 310 27.07 5.26 -9.68
C GLU A 310 25.79 6.01 -9.27
N VAL A 311 25.48 7.09 -9.96
CA VAL A 311 24.28 7.89 -9.69
C VAL A 311 23.06 7.00 -9.58
N SER A 312 22.29 7.16 -8.51
CA SER A 312 21.11 6.36 -8.12
C SER A 312 21.39 4.91 -7.65
N LYS A 313 22.68 4.50 -7.50
CA LYS A 313 23.06 3.17 -7.02
C LYS A 313 24.00 3.17 -5.82
N SER A 314 24.34 4.33 -5.30
CA SER A 314 25.29 4.46 -4.17
C SER A 314 24.72 4.04 -2.82
N ALA A 315 23.43 4.21 -2.63
CA ALA A 315 22.65 3.73 -1.49
C ALA A 315 21.19 3.67 -1.89
N LYS A 316 20.39 2.83 -1.19
CA LYS A 316 18.96 2.71 -1.42
C LYS A 316 18.16 3.26 -0.25
N PRO A 317 17.03 3.93 -0.53
CA PRO A 317 16.14 4.42 0.51
C PRO A 317 15.26 3.30 1.07
N PHE A 318 15.09 3.30 2.39
CA PHE A 318 14.24 2.37 3.13
C PHE A 318 13.43 3.12 4.17
N ARG A 319 12.18 2.70 4.38
CA ARG A 319 11.34 3.18 5.47
C ARG A 319 11.52 2.29 6.69
N VAL A 320 11.75 2.88 7.85
CA VAL A 320 11.88 2.17 9.11
C VAL A 320 10.51 1.67 9.59
N LEU A 321 10.36 0.36 9.71
CA LEU A 321 9.13 -0.30 10.18
C LEU A 321 9.16 -0.53 11.70
N ALA A 322 10.30 -0.97 12.22
CA ALA A 322 10.45 -1.28 13.64
C ALA A 322 11.90 -1.07 14.10
N ILE A 323 12.04 -0.64 15.34
CA ILE A 323 13.33 -0.52 16.03
C ILE A 323 13.26 -1.28 17.36
N THR A 324 14.11 -2.28 17.52
CA THR A 324 14.17 -3.09 18.73
C THR A 324 15.54 -2.95 19.39
N LYS A 325 15.58 -2.70 20.70
CA LYS A 325 16.83 -2.67 21.47
C LYS A 325 17.33 -4.08 21.72
N THR A 326 18.62 -4.30 21.46
CA THR A 326 19.32 -5.51 21.89
C THR A 326 19.99 -5.20 23.22
N LEU A 327 19.51 -5.83 24.30
CA LEU A 327 19.91 -5.49 25.68
C LEU A 327 21.39 -5.84 25.99
N SER A 328 21.94 -6.85 25.30
CA SER A 328 23.30 -7.36 25.59
C SER A 328 24.42 -6.54 24.96
N GLU A 329 24.19 -5.77 23.90
CA GLU A 329 25.29 -5.16 23.11
C GLU A 329 25.09 -3.66 22.84
N MET A 330 24.11 -3.00 23.45
CA MET A 330 23.77 -1.60 23.21
C MET A 330 23.47 -1.28 21.73
N THR A 331 23.13 -2.30 20.93
CA THR A 331 22.75 -2.14 19.54
C THR A 331 21.24 -1.98 19.41
N ARG A 332 20.82 -1.48 18.25
CA ARG A 332 19.41 -1.43 17.84
C ARG A 332 19.25 -2.19 16.54
N LYS A 333 18.34 -3.14 16.56
CA LYS A 333 17.90 -3.85 15.35
C LYS A 333 16.84 -3.01 14.68
N ILE A 334 17.09 -2.63 13.41
CA ILE A 334 16.24 -1.79 12.60
C ILE A 334 15.70 -2.67 11.46
N GLN A 335 14.40 -2.81 11.39
CA GLN A 335 13.72 -3.48 10.27
C GLN A 335 13.12 -2.42 9.35
N CYS A 336 13.39 -2.55 8.06
CA CYS A 336 13.04 -1.55 7.07
C CYS A 336 12.40 -2.19 5.85
N MET A 337 11.53 -1.44 5.18
CA MET A 337 10.93 -1.76 3.88
C MET A 337 11.54 -0.86 2.81
N GLU A 338 11.81 -1.37 1.62
CA GLU A 338 12.32 -0.56 0.50
C GLU A 338 11.33 0.56 0.19
N TYR A 339 11.85 1.77 -0.04
CA TYR A 339 11.06 2.97 -0.24
C TYR A 339 11.23 3.50 -1.66
N TYR A 340 10.12 3.79 -2.31
CA TYR A 340 10.07 4.33 -3.67
C TYR A 340 9.31 5.66 -3.67
N PRO A 341 9.96 6.80 -3.99
CA PRO A 341 9.28 8.10 -4.10
C PRO A 341 8.14 8.09 -5.12
N GLU A 342 8.23 7.25 -6.15
CA GLU A 342 7.24 7.09 -7.22
C GLU A 342 5.88 6.58 -6.73
N LEU A 343 5.81 5.99 -5.54
CA LEU A 343 4.55 5.59 -4.91
C LEU A 343 3.64 6.78 -4.60
N TYR A 344 4.24 7.97 -4.41
CA TYR A 344 3.55 9.19 -3.95
C TYR A 344 3.28 10.19 -5.08
N VAL A 345 3.44 9.78 -6.32
CA VAL A 345 2.99 10.57 -7.47
C VAL A 345 1.47 10.74 -7.37
N SER A 346 1.00 11.97 -7.64
CA SER A 346 -0.42 12.29 -7.51
C SER A 346 -1.28 11.33 -8.33
N ASP A 347 -2.30 10.81 -7.69
CA ASP A 347 -3.31 9.97 -8.34
C ASP A 347 -4.29 10.88 -9.09
N ASP A 348 -3.83 11.52 -10.17
CA ASP A 348 -4.67 12.30 -11.08
C ASP A 348 -5.51 11.40 -12.00
N GLY A 349 -5.50 10.08 -11.72
CA GLY A 349 -6.32 9.12 -12.43
C GLY A 349 -7.80 9.44 -12.27
N THR A 350 -8.45 9.71 -13.38
CA THR A 350 -9.91 9.81 -13.44
C THR A 350 -10.47 8.52 -12.86
N VAL A 351 -11.26 8.64 -11.79
CA VAL A 351 -12.03 7.49 -11.30
C VAL A 351 -12.83 6.97 -12.48
N PRO A 352 -12.68 5.71 -12.90
CA PRO A 352 -13.48 5.17 -13.96
C PRO A 352 -14.94 5.44 -13.63
N SER A 353 -15.69 6.03 -14.55
CA SER A 353 -17.13 6.20 -14.36
C SER A 353 -17.72 4.79 -14.26
N ILE A 354 -18.04 4.36 -13.06
CA ILE A 354 -18.79 3.12 -12.87
C ILE A 354 -20.20 3.46 -13.31
N ASP A 355 -20.56 3.03 -14.51
CA ASP A 355 -21.93 3.17 -15.01
C ASP A 355 -22.84 2.23 -14.23
N TYR A 356 -23.42 2.74 -13.16
CA TYR A 356 -24.39 2.01 -12.35
C TYR A 356 -25.72 1.80 -13.09
N THR A 357 -25.94 2.49 -14.20
CA THR A 357 -27.18 2.35 -15.00
C THR A 357 -27.08 1.18 -15.96
N ASN A 358 -25.88 0.83 -16.43
CA ASN A 358 -25.63 -0.34 -17.27
C ASN A 358 -25.25 -1.55 -16.41
N ARG A 359 -26.24 -2.12 -15.72
CA ARG A 359 -26.08 -3.33 -14.88
C ARG A 359 -26.03 -4.63 -15.68
N GLY A 360 -25.89 -4.58 -17.00
CA GLY A 360 -25.69 -5.76 -17.84
C GLY A 360 -24.37 -6.44 -17.47
N ALA A 361 -24.38 -7.74 -17.26
CA ALA A 361 -23.16 -8.53 -17.19
C ALA A 361 -22.51 -8.54 -18.58
N SER A 362 -21.18 -8.53 -18.64
CA SER A 362 -20.47 -8.78 -19.90
C SER A 362 -20.56 -10.26 -20.29
N ASP A 363 -20.41 -10.55 -21.57
CA ASP A 363 -20.42 -11.93 -22.06
C ASP A 363 -19.27 -12.76 -21.46
N ILE A 364 -19.48 -14.07 -21.37
CA ILE A 364 -18.47 -15.03 -20.97
C ILE A 364 -17.27 -14.91 -21.93
N GLN A 365 -16.06 -14.72 -21.38
CA GLN A 365 -14.87 -14.38 -22.17
C GLN A 365 -14.24 -15.57 -22.88
N ALA A 366 -14.32 -16.77 -22.28
CA ALA A 366 -13.76 -17.98 -22.87
C ALA A 366 -14.60 -19.20 -22.49
N VAL A 367 -14.91 -20.02 -23.47
CA VAL A 367 -15.57 -21.32 -23.28
C VAL A 367 -14.66 -22.40 -23.85
N GLY A 368 -14.25 -23.32 -23.00
CA GLY A 368 -13.49 -24.52 -23.38
C GLY A 368 -14.39 -25.75 -23.44
N LEU A 369 -14.28 -26.53 -24.50
CA LEU A 369 -15.02 -27.79 -24.65
C LEU A 369 -14.04 -28.95 -24.78
N ALA A 370 -14.30 -30.04 -24.05
CA ALA A 370 -13.57 -31.30 -24.15
C ALA A 370 -14.56 -32.45 -24.25
N SER A 371 -14.40 -33.36 -25.17
CA SER A 371 -15.21 -34.56 -25.29
C SER A 371 -14.46 -35.79 -24.79
N ASP A 372 -15.16 -36.68 -24.08
CA ASP A 372 -14.62 -37.92 -23.56
C ASP A 372 -15.66 -39.03 -23.68
N VAL A 373 -15.19 -40.26 -23.80
CA VAL A 373 -16.01 -41.46 -23.89
C VAL A 373 -15.65 -42.39 -22.74
N TYR A 374 -16.62 -42.84 -22.01
CA TYR A 374 -16.43 -43.76 -20.90
C TYR A 374 -17.35 -44.99 -20.99
N GLY A 375 -16.87 -46.12 -20.54
CA GLY A 375 -17.63 -47.38 -20.51
C GLY A 375 -18.24 -47.61 -19.12
N ALA A 376 -19.54 -47.90 -19.08
CA ALA A 376 -20.21 -48.39 -17.87
C ALA A 376 -21.17 -49.52 -18.23
N ASN A 377 -21.11 -50.63 -17.47
CA ASN A 377 -21.98 -51.80 -17.67
C ASN A 377 -21.94 -52.38 -19.09
N GLY A 378 -20.77 -52.30 -19.78
CA GLY A 378 -20.62 -52.79 -21.16
C GLY A 378 -21.19 -51.89 -22.24
N ILE A 379 -21.69 -50.71 -21.89
CA ILE A 379 -22.20 -49.69 -22.82
C ILE A 379 -21.23 -48.51 -22.81
N MET A 380 -20.94 -47.96 -24.01
CA MET A 380 -20.12 -46.77 -24.19
C MET A 380 -20.99 -45.55 -24.16
N TYR A 381 -20.65 -44.61 -23.26
CA TYR A 381 -21.29 -43.34 -23.07
C TYR A 381 -20.34 -42.21 -23.50
N SER A 382 -20.88 -41.14 -24.02
CA SER A 382 -20.13 -39.92 -24.36
C SER A 382 -20.55 -38.78 -23.44
N ARG A 383 -19.58 -37.96 -23.07
CA ARG A 383 -19.79 -36.73 -22.29
C ARG A 383 -19.01 -35.56 -22.84
N ILE A 384 -19.47 -34.35 -22.58
CA ILE A 384 -18.82 -33.10 -22.94
C ILE A 384 -18.50 -32.33 -21.65
N GLY A 385 -17.21 -32.13 -21.39
CA GLY A 385 -16.74 -31.21 -20.36
C GLY A 385 -16.81 -29.76 -20.90
N VAL A 386 -17.43 -28.87 -20.16
CA VAL A 386 -17.55 -27.45 -20.50
C VAL A 386 -16.88 -26.67 -19.40
N THR A 387 -15.95 -25.82 -19.77
CA THR A 387 -15.30 -24.87 -18.87
C THR A 387 -15.48 -23.46 -19.37
N TRP A 388 -15.50 -22.47 -18.48
CA TRP A 388 -15.64 -21.07 -18.86
C TRP A 388 -14.90 -20.15 -17.91
N GLN A 389 -14.60 -18.94 -18.40
CA GLN A 389 -14.10 -17.84 -17.60
C GLN A 389 -15.15 -16.75 -17.49
N LEU A 390 -15.40 -16.30 -16.26
CA LEU A 390 -16.30 -15.19 -16.00
C LEU A 390 -15.70 -13.87 -16.50
N PRO A 391 -16.54 -12.93 -16.97
CA PRO A 391 -16.11 -11.58 -17.20
C PRO A 391 -15.64 -10.94 -15.90
N ARG A 392 -14.66 -10.04 -16.02
CA ARG A 392 -13.98 -9.42 -14.87
C ARG A 392 -14.76 -8.26 -14.24
N ASP A 393 -15.94 -7.94 -14.75
CA ASP A 393 -16.76 -6.83 -14.29
C ASP A 393 -17.46 -7.08 -12.93
N GLY A 394 -17.33 -8.29 -12.38
CA GLY A 394 -17.91 -8.66 -11.08
C GLY A 394 -19.44 -8.69 -11.04
N LYS A 395 -20.11 -8.51 -12.19
CA LYS A 395 -21.57 -8.34 -12.27
C LYS A 395 -22.32 -9.65 -12.49
N VAL A 396 -21.63 -10.77 -12.60
CA VAL A 396 -22.22 -12.10 -12.81
C VAL A 396 -22.63 -12.70 -11.48
N SER A 397 -23.93 -12.97 -11.33
CA SER A 397 -24.46 -13.73 -10.19
C SER A 397 -24.48 -15.22 -10.47
N ASN A 398 -24.93 -15.60 -11.66
CA ASN A 398 -25.10 -16.99 -12.08
C ASN A 398 -24.69 -17.16 -13.56
N VAL A 399 -24.51 -18.42 -13.96
CA VAL A 399 -24.20 -18.83 -15.32
C VAL A 399 -25.21 -19.86 -15.79
N VAL A 400 -25.84 -19.62 -16.92
CA VAL A 400 -26.76 -20.55 -17.57
C VAL A 400 -26.07 -21.29 -18.70
N VAL A 401 -26.20 -22.61 -18.70
CA VAL A 401 -25.64 -23.45 -19.76
C VAL A 401 -26.75 -24.16 -20.51
N ASN A 402 -26.71 -24.03 -21.83
CA ASN A 402 -27.57 -24.72 -22.76
C ASN A 402 -26.73 -25.46 -23.80
N TYR A 403 -27.25 -26.53 -24.35
CA TYR A 403 -26.63 -27.23 -25.47
C TYR A 403 -27.66 -27.64 -26.53
N ARG A 404 -27.20 -27.86 -27.73
CA ARG A 404 -28.02 -28.46 -28.80
C ARG A 404 -27.19 -29.34 -29.73
N ASN A 405 -27.80 -30.29 -30.37
CA ASN A 405 -27.22 -30.98 -31.50
C ASN A 405 -27.23 -30.02 -32.71
N VAL A 406 -26.16 -29.95 -33.48
CA VAL A 406 -26.03 -29.04 -34.65
C VAL A 406 -27.17 -29.29 -35.68
N LYS A 407 -27.73 -30.51 -35.72
CA LYS A 407 -28.84 -30.87 -36.59
C LYS A 407 -30.23 -30.49 -36.03
N SER A 408 -30.27 -29.91 -34.83
CA SER A 408 -31.51 -29.52 -34.16
C SER A 408 -31.51 -28.03 -33.88
N ASP A 409 -32.63 -27.37 -34.11
CA ASP A 409 -32.81 -25.95 -33.79
C ASP A 409 -33.19 -25.70 -32.33
N THR A 410 -33.40 -26.76 -31.54
CA THR A 410 -33.88 -26.66 -30.16
C THR A 410 -32.71 -26.70 -29.17
N TRP A 411 -32.64 -25.69 -28.34
CA TRP A 411 -31.70 -25.64 -27.22
C TRP A 411 -32.24 -26.41 -26.03
N THR A 412 -31.44 -27.28 -25.45
CA THR A 412 -31.73 -28.00 -24.21
C THR A 412 -31.06 -27.27 -23.05
N TYR A 413 -31.84 -26.90 -22.06
CA TYR A 413 -31.37 -26.28 -20.82
C TYR A 413 -30.72 -27.35 -19.91
N ILE A 414 -29.50 -27.06 -19.41
CA ILE A 414 -28.78 -27.96 -18.48
C ILE A 414 -28.94 -27.50 -17.05
N GLY A 415 -28.70 -26.22 -16.79
CA GLY A 415 -28.78 -25.69 -15.45
C GLY A 415 -28.39 -24.23 -15.33
N ASN A 416 -28.65 -23.71 -14.13
CA ASN A 416 -28.23 -22.41 -13.66
C ASN A 416 -27.26 -22.62 -12.50
N TYR A 417 -26.02 -22.16 -12.66
CA TYR A 417 -24.90 -22.40 -11.76
C TYR A 417 -24.44 -21.09 -11.13
N PRO A 418 -24.10 -21.08 -9.85
CA PRO A 418 -23.56 -19.88 -9.21
C PRO A 418 -22.23 -19.46 -9.87
N ALA A 419 -21.90 -18.18 -9.80
CA ALA A 419 -20.67 -17.61 -10.36
C ALA A 419 -19.37 -18.30 -9.86
N SER A 420 -19.41 -18.96 -8.72
CA SER A 420 -18.27 -19.77 -8.21
C SER A 420 -17.99 -21.03 -9.01
N THR A 421 -18.93 -21.47 -9.89
CA THR A 421 -18.77 -22.64 -10.74
C THR A 421 -18.17 -22.23 -12.07
N ASN A 422 -17.10 -22.87 -12.49
CA ASN A 422 -16.39 -22.59 -13.74
C ASN A 422 -16.31 -23.79 -14.68
N ALA A 423 -16.88 -24.93 -14.31
CA ALA A 423 -16.88 -26.15 -15.11
C ALA A 423 -18.09 -27.04 -14.82
N ILE A 424 -18.61 -27.70 -15.84
CA ILE A 424 -19.64 -28.74 -15.75
C ILE A 424 -19.38 -29.87 -16.73
N THR A 425 -20.10 -30.99 -16.56
CA THR A 425 -20.08 -32.09 -17.51
C THR A 425 -21.51 -32.37 -18.02
N ILE A 426 -21.65 -32.39 -19.32
CA ILE A 426 -22.89 -32.81 -20.00
C ILE A 426 -22.77 -34.29 -20.29
N SER A 427 -23.59 -35.12 -19.64
CA SER A 427 -23.62 -36.57 -19.83
C SER A 427 -24.67 -36.97 -20.86
N ASP A 428 -24.60 -38.20 -21.33
CA ASP A 428 -25.59 -38.86 -22.19
C ASP A 428 -25.77 -38.20 -23.55
N VAL A 429 -24.69 -37.64 -24.12
CA VAL A 429 -24.69 -37.15 -25.50
C VAL A 429 -24.45 -38.31 -26.48
N LEU A 430 -25.01 -38.19 -27.69
CA LEU A 430 -24.89 -39.24 -28.70
C LEU A 430 -23.46 -39.33 -29.22
N LEU A 431 -22.93 -40.55 -29.26
CA LEU A 431 -21.58 -40.82 -29.79
C LEU A 431 -21.53 -40.44 -31.28
N GLY A 432 -20.48 -39.70 -31.66
CA GLY A 432 -20.27 -39.27 -33.05
C GLY A 432 -21.18 -38.11 -33.52
N ALA A 433 -21.99 -37.56 -32.67
CA ALA A 433 -22.76 -36.35 -32.96
C ALA A 433 -21.98 -35.07 -32.59
N THR A 434 -22.24 -33.99 -33.33
CA THR A 434 -21.68 -32.66 -33.06
C THR A 434 -22.67 -31.80 -32.27
N TYR A 435 -22.19 -31.16 -31.25
CA TYR A 435 -23.02 -30.34 -30.37
C TYR A 435 -22.48 -28.89 -30.31
N GLU A 436 -23.39 -27.94 -30.15
CA GLU A 436 -23.09 -26.56 -29.76
C GLU A 436 -23.45 -26.38 -28.29
N VAL A 437 -22.62 -25.65 -27.57
CA VAL A 437 -22.83 -25.28 -26.17
C VAL A 437 -22.88 -23.77 -26.09
N ARG A 438 -23.89 -23.26 -25.39
CA ARG A 438 -24.05 -21.83 -25.09
C ARG A 438 -23.89 -21.62 -23.59
N VAL A 439 -23.02 -20.72 -23.21
CA VAL A 439 -22.76 -20.32 -21.81
C VAL A 439 -23.08 -18.84 -21.69
N GLN A 440 -24.07 -18.49 -20.87
CA GLN A 440 -24.55 -17.12 -20.72
C GLN A 440 -24.44 -16.68 -19.27
N ALA A 441 -23.95 -15.47 -19.04
CA ALA A 441 -23.94 -14.88 -17.70
C ALA A 441 -25.31 -14.28 -17.36
N ILE A 442 -25.66 -14.35 -16.07
CA ILE A 442 -26.82 -13.66 -15.49
C ILE A 442 -26.31 -12.66 -14.47
N ASN A 443 -26.81 -11.43 -14.54
CA ASN A 443 -26.57 -10.41 -13.51
C ASN A 443 -27.52 -10.57 -12.32
N GLU A 444 -27.32 -9.76 -11.27
CA GLU A 444 -28.19 -9.75 -10.10
C GLU A 444 -29.65 -9.40 -10.39
N LEU A 445 -29.93 -8.75 -11.51
CA LEU A 445 -31.29 -8.40 -11.97
C LEU A 445 -31.95 -9.52 -12.80
N GLY A 446 -31.25 -10.65 -12.99
CA GLY A 446 -31.78 -11.78 -13.78
C GLY A 446 -31.70 -11.59 -15.32
N GLN A 447 -30.94 -10.60 -15.80
CA GLN A 447 -30.73 -10.37 -17.23
C GLN A 447 -29.63 -11.30 -17.76
N LEU A 448 -29.92 -11.97 -18.88
CA LEU A 448 -29.01 -12.87 -19.60
C LEU A 448 -28.15 -12.08 -20.59
N THR A 449 -26.89 -12.46 -20.71
CA THR A 449 -26.02 -12.01 -21.80
C THR A 449 -26.36 -12.71 -23.10
N THR A 450 -25.81 -12.21 -24.20
CA THR A 450 -26.11 -12.78 -25.54
C THR A 450 -25.54 -14.19 -25.74
N GLY A 451 -24.46 -14.57 -25.08
CA GLY A 451 -23.81 -15.91 -25.09
C GLY A 451 -22.97 -16.17 -26.32
#